data_ad26cd257da3f26ca202db8d740b81f9
#
_entry.id   ad26cd257da3f26ca202db8d740b81f9
#
_cell.length_a   1.000
_cell.length_b   1.000
_cell.length_c   1.000
_cell.angle_alpha   90.00
_cell.angle_beta   90.00
_cell.angle_gamma   90.00
#
_symmetry.space_group_name_H-M   'P 1'
#
loop_
_entity.id
_entity.type
_entity.pdbx_description
1 polymer ?
#
loop_
_entity_poly.entity_id
_entity_poly.type
_entity_poly.pdbx_seq_one_letter_code
_entity_poly.pdbx_strand_id
1 'polypeptide(L)'
;ADGPKHFETTLTRAKMEELVKDLIDRLAGPCEKALKDAGLKPADLGEVVLVGGMTRMPAVIAKVKEIFAKEPMAGVNPDEVVAVGAAIQGGVLAGDVKDVLLLAVTPLTLGIETAGGVRTPMIDRNTTVPTSKSQVFSTFADNQPQVEINVLQGEREFANDNKSLGTFVLDGIAPAPRVVPQIEVS
;
A
#
# COMPACT_ATOMS: atom_id res chain seq x y z
N ALA A 1 -27.09 46.79 -1.24
CA ALA A 1 -26.71 45.38 -1.36
C ALA A 1 -27.56 44.77 -2.46
N ASP A 2 -26.91 44.30 -3.52
CA ASP A 2 -27.60 43.55 -4.59
C ASP A 2 -28.19 42.29 -3.97
N GLY A 3 -29.45 42.01 -4.24
CA GLY A 3 -30.17 40.85 -3.71
C GLY A 3 -29.49 39.51 -4.09
N PRO A 4 -30.05 38.37 -3.66
CA PRO A 4 -29.45 37.08 -3.92
C PRO A 4 -29.29 36.85 -5.43
N LYS A 5 -28.08 36.46 -5.85
CA LYS A 5 -27.77 36.10 -7.26
C LYS A 5 -27.95 34.61 -7.40
N HIS A 6 -28.77 34.16 -8.34
CA HIS A 6 -28.99 32.77 -8.66
C HIS A 6 -28.14 32.40 -9.89
N PHE A 7 -27.52 31.22 -9.87
CA PHE A 7 -26.85 30.62 -11.00
C PHE A 7 -27.48 29.25 -11.28
N GLU A 8 -27.94 29.03 -12.48
CA GLU A 8 -28.50 27.78 -12.95
C GLU A 8 -27.80 27.40 -14.25
N THR A 9 -27.33 26.18 -14.34
CA THR A 9 -26.70 25.64 -15.53
C THR A 9 -26.95 24.13 -15.65
N THR A 10 -26.82 23.62 -16.87
CA THR A 10 -26.93 22.17 -17.13
C THR A 10 -25.54 21.61 -17.45
N LEU A 11 -25.11 20.63 -16.65
CA LEU A 11 -23.92 19.85 -16.92
C LEU A 11 -24.32 18.54 -17.60
N THR A 12 -23.98 18.39 -18.89
CA THR A 12 -24.22 17.13 -19.59
C THR A 12 -23.21 16.07 -19.19
N ARG A 13 -23.58 14.79 -19.32
CA ARG A 13 -22.67 13.67 -19.10
C ARG A 13 -21.40 13.77 -19.95
N ALA A 14 -21.54 14.08 -21.22
CA ALA A 14 -20.42 14.23 -22.15
C ALA A 14 -19.44 15.33 -21.69
N LYS A 15 -19.98 16.46 -21.19
CA LYS A 15 -19.13 17.55 -20.67
C LYS A 15 -18.43 17.16 -19.38
N MET A 16 -19.11 16.41 -18.50
CA MET A 16 -18.49 15.87 -17.27
C MET A 16 -17.35 14.91 -17.61
N GLU A 17 -17.58 13.98 -18.52
CA GLU A 17 -16.56 13.02 -18.96
C GLU A 17 -15.36 13.70 -19.63
N GLU A 18 -15.59 14.76 -20.42
CA GLU A 18 -14.52 15.59 -20.98
C GLU A 18 -13.66 16.25 -19.89
N LEU A 19 -14.31 16.84 -18.89
CA LEU A 19 -13.64 17.55 -17.79
C LEU A 19 -12.77 16.65 -16.90
N VAL A 20 -13.10 15.35 -16.80
CA VAL A 20 -12.38 14.39 -15.95
C VAL A 20 -11.57 13.36 -16.77
N LYS A 21 -11.46 13.57 -18.06
CA LYS A 21 -10.81 12.62 -18.98
C LYS A 21 -9.38 12.26 -18.55
N ASP A 22 -8.60 13.24 -18.15
CA ASP A 22 -7.23 13.05 -17.69
C ASP A 22 -7.14 12.15 -16.44
N LEU A 23 -8.12 12.25 -15.54
CA LEU A 23 -8.22 11.40 -14.35
C LEU A 23 -8.56 9.95 -14.73
N ILE A 24 -9.46 9.77 -15.71
CA ILE A 24 -9.84 8.45 -16.21
C ILE A 24 -8.67 7.80 -16.94
N ASP A 25 -7.94 8.54 -17.77
CA ASP A 25 -6.78 8.01 -18.49
C ASP A 25 -5.65 7.56 -17.56
N ARG A 26 -5.51 8.17 -16.38
CA ARG A 26 -4.54 7.78 -15.35
C ARG A 26 -4.82 6.42 -14.69
N LEU A 27 -6.00 5.84 -14.88
CA LEU A 27 -6.34 4.51 -14.32
C LEU A 27 -5.48 3.39 -14.93
N ALA A 28 -5.02 3.52 -16.16
CA ALA A 28 -4.26 2.48 -16.85
C ALA A 28 -2.93 2.17 -16.13
N GLY A 29 -2.17 3.18 -15.75
CA GLY A 29 -0.84 3.01 -15.16
C GLY A 29 -0.80 2.10 -13.93
N PRO A 30 -1.59 2.35 -12.86
CA PRO A 30 -1.66 1.48 -11.69
C PRO A 30 -2.11 0.05 -12.02
N CYS A 31 -3.07 -0.12 -12.95
CA CYS A 31 -3.56 -1.43 -13.37
C CYS A 31 -2.46 -2.24 -14.06
N GLU A 32 -1.77 -1.64 -15.02
CA GLU A 32 -0.64 -2.26 -15.73
C GLU A 32 0.50 -2.64 -14.79
N LYS A 33 0.81 -1.74 -13.84
CA LYS A 33 1.83 -2.00 -12.83
C LYS A 33 1.44 -3.19 -11.94
N ALA A 34 0.19 -3.26 -11.49
CA ALA A 34 -0.29 -4.37 -10.66
C ALA A 34 -0.23 -5.70 -11.41
N LEU A 35 -0.63 -5.74 -12.67
CA LEU A 35 -0.50 -6.93 -13.52
C LEU A 35 0.96 -7.36 -13.68
N LYS A 36 1.84 -6.40 -13.97
CA LYS A 36 3.28 -6.66 -14.11
C LYS A 36 3.89 -7.20 -12.81
N ASP A 37 3.55 -6.60 -11.67
CA ASP A 37 4.06 -7.03 -10.36
C ASP A 37 3.56 -8.44 -9.99
N ALA A 38 2.36 -8.80 -10.43
CA ALA A 38 1.79 -10.15 -10.27
C ALA A 38 2.31 -11.17 -11.30
N GLY A 39 3.00 -10.72 -12.35
CA GLY A 39 3.42 -11.59 -13.46
C GLY A 39 2.26 -12.09 -14.32
N LEU A 40 1.13 -11.38 -14.31
CA LEU A 40 -0.10 -11.78 -15.00
C LEU A 40 -0.39 -10.87 -16.19
N LYS A 41 -1.15 -11.43 -17.15
CA LYS A 41 -1.76 -10.68 -18.26
C LYS A 41 -3.26 -10.52 -17.99
N PRO A 42 -3.94 -9.56 -18.63
CA PRO A 42 -5.39 -9.40 -18.49
C PRO A 42 -6.20 -10.68 -18.74
N ALA A 43 -5.73 -11.51 -19.67
CA ALA A 43 -6.38 -12.79 -20.00
C ALA A 43 -6.31 -13.82 -18.86
N ASP A 44 -5.31 -13.75 -18.00
CA ASP A 44 -5.08 -14.69 -16.90
C ASP A 44 -5.99 -14.41 -15.69
N LEU A 45 -6.63 -13.23 -15.65
CA LEU A 45 -7.56 -12.87 -14.57
C LEU A 45 -8.84 -13.72 -14.67
N GLY A 46 -9.29 -14.27 -13.55
CA GLY A 46 -10.58 -14.91 -13.45
C GLY A 46 -11.71 -13.88 -13.57
N GLU A 47 -11.70 -12.89 -12.71
CA GLU A 47 -12.74 -11.88 -12.61
C GLU A 47 -12.15 -10.49 -12.36
N VAL A 48 -12.91 -9.45 -12.70
CA VAL A 48 -12.61 -8.05 -12.38
C VAL A 48 -13.73 -7.51 -11.50
N VAL A 49 -13.40 -7.14 -10.27
CA VAL A 49 -14.37 -6.64 -9.29
C VAL A 49 -14.15 -5.15 -9.10
N LEU A 50 -15.22 -4.37 -9.24
CA LEU A 50 -15.20 -2.92 -9.03
C LEU A 50 -15.60 -2.59 -7.58
N VAL A 51 -14.80 -1.75 -6.94
CA VAL A 51 -14.95 -1.35 -5.54
C VAL A 51 -14.88 0.16 -5.41
N GLY A 52 -15.74 0.73 -4.55
CA GLY A 52 -15.84 2.16 -4.31
C GLY A 52 -16.84 2.87 -5.22
N GLY A 53 -17.48 3.92 -4.71
CA GLY A 53 -18.60 4.63 -5.37
C GLY A 53 -18.25 5.21 -6.73
N MET A 54 -17.00 5.68 -6.95
CA MET A 54 -16.57 6.20 -8.24
C MET A 54 -16.56 5.17 -9.37
N THR A 55 -16.51 3.88 -9.05
CA THR A 55 -16.61 2.81 -10.06
C THR A 55 -18.00 2.66 -10.67
N ARG A 56 -19.01 3.36 -10.15
CA ARG A 56 -20.34 3.47 -10.76
C ARG A 56 -20.34 4.38 -11.98
N MET A 57 -19.32 5.20 -12.18
CA MET A 57 -19.22 6.09 -13.33
C MET A 57 -19.06 5.29 -14.62
N PRO A 58 -19.95 5.46 -15.62
CA PRO A 58 -19.88 4.68 -16.85
C PRO A 58 -18.56 4.78 -17.59
N ALA A 59 -17.92 5.94 -17.60
CA ALA A 59 -16.60 6.14 -18.23
C ALA A 59 -15.49 5.33 -17.52
N VAL A 60 -15.56 5.18 -16.19
CA VAL A 60 -14.64 4.32 -15.42
C VAL A 60 -14.85 2.86 -15.79
N ILE A 61 -16.11 2.41 -15.84
CA ILE A 61 -16.46 1.03 -16.24
C ILE A 61 -15.94 0.74 -17.66
N ALA A 62 -16.16 1.67 -18.60
CA ALA A 62 -15.69 1.53 -19.97
C ALA A 62 -14.15 1.44 -20.03
N LYS A 63 -13.45 2.27 -19.27
CA LYS A 63 -11.98 2.24 -19.20
C LYS A 63 -11.46 0.94 -18.61
N VAL A 64 -12.10 0.41 -17.58
CA VAL A 64 -11.75 -0.90 -17.00
C VAL A 64 -11.93 -2.03 -18.01
N LYS A 65 -13.03 -2.03 -18.77
CA LYS A 65 -13.24 -3.00 -19.86
C LYS A 65 -12.16 -2.89 -20.94
N GLU A 66 -11.75 -1.68 -21.28
CA GLU A 66 -10.64 -1.44 -22.24
C GLU A 66 -9.33 -2.06 -21.73
N ILE A 67 -8.97 -1.80 -20.46
CA ILE A 67 -7.70 -2.26 -19.86
C ILE A 67 -7.65 -3.79 -19.73
N PHE A 68 -8.73 -4.41 -19.23
CA PHE A 68 -8.73 -5.82 -18.87
C PHE A 68 -9.38 -6.72 -19.93
N ALA A 69 -9.98 -6.15 -20.97
CA ALA A 69 -10.75 -6.87 -22.00
C ALA A 69 -11.81 -7.84 -21.41
N LYS A 70 -12.34 -7.48 -20.21
CA LYS A 70 -13.34 -8.26 -19.47
C LYS A 70 -14.45 -7.38 -18.94
N GLU A 71 -15.66 -7.95 -18.88
CA GLU A 71 -16.76 -7.32 -18.15
C GLU A 71 -16.49 -7.39 -16.65
N PRO A 72 -16.64 -6.29 -15.90
CA PRO A 72 -16.63 -6.34 -14.46
C PRO A 72 -17.75 -7.23 -13.91
N MET A 73 -17.43 -7.96 -12.84
CA MET A 73 -18.37 -8.85 -12.17
C MET A 73 -19.62 -8.09 -11.71
N ALA A 74 -20.79 -8.59 -12.09
CA ALA A 74 -22.07 -8.08 -11.61
C ALA A 74 -22.43 -8.69 -10.26
N GLY A 75 -23.22 -7.97 -9.47
CA GLY A 75 -23.77 -8.49 -8.19
C GLY A 75 -22.97 -8.11 -6.94
N VAL A 76 -21.83 -7.46 -7.07
CA VAL A 76 -21.10 -6.87 -5.93
C VAL A 76 -21.53 -5.42 -5.78
N ASN A 77 -21.99 -5.04 -4.58
CA ASN A 77 -22.24 -3.62 -4.28
C ASN A 77 -20.91 -2.90 -4.00
N PRO A 78 -20.46 -2.00 -4.88
CA PRO A 78 -19.16 -1.37 -4.75
C PRO A 78 -19.03 -0.44 -3.53
N ASP A 79 -20.14 -0.02 -2.95
CA ASP A 79 -20.16 0.86 -1.78
C ASP A 79 -20.02 0.09 -0.46
N GLU A 80 -20.46 -1.17 -0.42
CA GLU A 80 -20.58 -1.99 0.79
C GLU A 80 -19.55 -3.12 0.88
N VAL A 81 -19.02 -3.58 -0.25
CA VAL A 81 -18.19 -4.79 -0.31
C VAL A 81 -16.96 -4.74 0.60
N VAL A 82 -16.37 -3.57 0.81
CA VAL A 82 -15.22 -3.40 1.72
C VAL A 82 -15.64 -3.64 3.17
N ALA A 83 -16.79 -3.09 3.59
CA ALA A 83 -17.32 -3.31 4.93
C ALA A 83 -17.70 -4.77 5.17
N VAL A 84 -18.32 -5.41 4.18
CA VAL A 84 -18.64 -6.85 4.22
C VAL A 84 -17.36 -7.68 4.33
N GLY A 85 -16.37 -7.40 3.51
CA GLY A 85 -15.06 -8.07 3.58
C GLY A 85 -14.36 -7.92 4.92
N ALA A 86 -14.39 -6.70 5.49
CA ALA A 86 -13.85 -6.43 6.81
C ALA A 86 -14.58 -7.22 7.93
N ALA A 87 -15.91 -7.31 7.85
CA ALA A 87 -16.70 -8.09 8.79
C ALA A 87 -16.38 -9.59 8.70
N ILE A 88 -16.26 -10.14 7.49
CA ILE A 88 -15.86 -11.54 7.28
C ILE A 88 -14.47 -11.79 7.85
N GLN A 89 -13.51 -10.90 7.60
CA GLN A 89 -12.15 -11.01 8.13
C GLN A 89 -12.15 -10.94 9.67
N GLY A 90 -12.98 -10.08 10.27
CA GLY A 90 -13.20 -10.05 11.71
C GLY A 90 -13.68 -11.40 12.24
N GLY A 91 -14.65 -12.03 11.58
CA GLY A 91 -15.13 -13.37 11.92
C GLY A 91 -14.06 -14.46 11.77
N VAL A 92 -13.19 -14.37 10.77
CA VAL A 92 -12.03 -15.27 10.61
C VAL A 92 -11.07 -15.13 11.80
N LEU A 93 -10.73 -13.89 12.18
CA LEU A 93 -9.83 -13.63 13.32
C LEU A 93 -10.44 -14.05 14.66
N ALA A 94 -11.76 -13.94 14.82
CA ALA A 94 -12.48 -14.44 16.01
C ALA A 94 -12.62 -15.97 16.02
N GLY A 95 -12.38 -16.65 14.90
CA GLY A 95 -12.54 -18.09 14.76
C GLY A 95 -13.96 -18.57 14.42
N ASP A 96 -14.87 -17.63 14.14
CA ASP A 96 -16.26 -17.92 13.78
C ASP A 96 -16.40 -18.37 12.32
N VAL A 97 -15.54 -17.85 11.45
CA VAL A 97 -15.50 -18.19 10.01
C VAL A 97 -14.23 -19.01 9.74
N LYS A 98 -14.40 -20.23 9.21
CA LYS A 98 -13.29 -21.17 8.98
C LYS A 98 -13.06 -21.51 7.51
N ASP A 99 -14.01 -21.18 6.64
CA ASP A 99 -14.00 -21.59 5.24
C ASP A 99 -13.39 -20.54 4.30
N VAL A 100 -12.90 -19.44 4.88
CA VAL A 100 -12.27 -18.33 4.12
C VAL A 100 -10.84 -18.15 4.58
N LEU A 101 -9.90 -18.22 3.65
CA LEU A 101 -8.49 -17.91 3.86
C LEU A 101 -8.12 -16.65 3.10
N LEU A 102 -7.76 -15.58 3.82
CA LEU A 102 -7.14 -14.41 3.25
C LEU A 102 -5.66 -14.39 3.63
N LEU A 103 -4.79 -14.44 2.64
CA LEU A 103 -3.36 -14.21 2.79
C LEU A 103 -3.08 -12.74 2.42
N ALA A 104 -2.82 -11.92 3.42
CA ALA A 104 -2.36 -10.56 3.21
C ALA A 104 -0.86 -10.53 2.97
N VAL A 105 -0.35 -9.48 2.35
CA VAL A 105 1.07 -9.26 2.09
C VAL A 105 1.48 -7.86 2.54
N THR A 106 2.77 -7.68 2.79
CA THR A 106 3.36 -6.35 2.99
C THR A 106 3.27 -5.56 1.68
N PRO A 107 2.63 -4.37 1.66
CA PRO A 107 2.47 -3.60 0.42
C PRO A 107 3.77 -2.94 -0.04
N LEU A 108 4.66 -2.63 0.91
CA LEU A 108 5.96 -1.99 0.70
C LEU A 108 7.00 -2.66 1.60
N THR A 109 8.27 -2.60 1.18
CA THR A 109 9.40 -3.09 1.97
C THR A 109 9.50 -2.35 3.29
N LEU A 110 9.68 -3.10 4.37
CA LEU A 110 10.02 -2.59 5.69
C LEU A 110 11.52 -2.74 5.91
N GLY A 111 12.14 -1.73 6.45
CA GLY A 111 13.56 -1.71 6.73
C GLY A 111 13.91 -0.75 7.84
N ILE A 112 15.18 -0.61 8.10
CA ILE A 112 15.70 0.35 9.06
C ILE A 112 16.75 1.26 8.41
N GLU A 113 16.93 2.44 8.97
CA GLU A 113 18.02 3.32 8.61
C GLU A 113 19.33 2.79 9.16
N THR A 114 20.35 2.75 8.32
CA THR A 114 21.72 2.37 8.68
C THR A 114 22.70 3.48 8.35
N ALA A 115 23.97 3.27 8.68
CA ALA A 115 25.02 4.24 8.48
C ALA A 115 25.03 4.83 7.06
N GLY A 116 25.14 6.16 6.96
CA GLY A 116 25.09 6.89 5.69
C GLY A 116 23.67 7.29 5.26
N GLY A 117 22.65 7.11 6.10
CA GLY A 117 21.26 7.46 5.78
C GLY A 117 20.64 6.54 4.73
N VAL A 118 21.10 5.29 4.66
CA VAL A 118 20.65 4.29 3.71
C VAL A 118 19.60 3.40 4.37
N ARG A 119 18.54 3.02 3.60
CA ARG A 119 17.57 2.04 4.05
C ARG A 119 18.10 0.62 3.84
N THR A 120 18.26 -0.15 4.92
CA THR A 120 18.54 -1.58 4.88
C THR A 120 17.22 -2.35 4.94
N PRO A 121 16.87 -3.15 3.91
CA PRO A 121 15.62 -3.90 3.89
C PRO A 121 15.67 -5.06 4.91
N MET A 122 14.55 -5.27 5.60
CA MET A 122 14.35 -6.41 6.50
C MET A 122 13.25 -7.32 6.01
N ILE A 123 12.05 -6.79 5.70
CA ILE A 123 10.93 -7.55 5.17
C ILE A 123 10.58 -6.96 3.81
N ASP A 124 10.75 -7.75 2.77
CA ASP A 124 10.49 -7.31 1.40
C ASP A 124 8.98 -7.10 1.15
N ARG A 125 8.67 -6.20 0.23
CA ARG A 125 7.29 -6.04 -0.26
C ARG A 125 6.77 -7.38 -0.81
N ASN A 126 5.46 -7.56 -0.76
CA ASN A 126 4.77 -8.79 -1.17
C ASN A 126 5.15 -10.03 -0.33
N THR A 127 5.71 -9.84 0.86
CA THR A 127 5.90 -10.93 1.81
C THR A 127 4.59 -11.25 2.51
N THR A 128 4.17 -12.52 2.50
CA THR A 128 2.94 -12.97 3.15
C THR A 128 3.03 -12.75 4.67
N VAL A 129 1.96 -12.22 5.25
CA VAL A 129 1.83 -12.02 6.70
C VAL A 129 0.88 -13.05 7.31
N PRO A 130 1.12 -13.49 8.57
CA PRO A 130 2.14 -13.01 9.53
C PRO A 130 3.55 -13.47 9.16
N THR A 131 4.54 -12.61 9.38
CA THR A 131 5.96 -12.90 9.16
C THR A 131 6.81 -12.24 10.23
N SER A 132 7.99 -12.77 10.45
CA SER A 132 9.00 -12.21 11.37
C SER A 132 10.38 -12.36 10.77
N LYS A 133 11.25 -11.38 10.99
CA LYS A 133 12.63 -11.41 10.56
C LYS A 133 13.51 -10.70 11.58
N SER A 134 14.65 -11.32 11.91
CA SER A 134 15.67 -10.74 12.77
C SER A 134 16.96 -10.55 11.99
N GLN A 135 17.68 -9.49 12.31
CA GLN A 135 19.01 -9.22 11.77
C GLN A 135 19.87 -8.55 12.82
N VAL A 136 21.16 -8.92 12.87
CA VAL A 136 22.12 -8.33 13.80
C VAL A 136 22.81 -7.15 13.13
N PHE A 137 22.82 -6.03 13.83
CA PHE A 137 23.53 -4.80 13.50
C PHE A 137 24.58 -4.49 14.55
N SER A 138 25.33 -3.41 14.36
CA SER A 138 26.37 -3.01 15.29
C SER A 138 26.47 -1.49 15.39
N THR A 139 27.32 -1.01 16.32
CA THR A 139 27.62 0.41 16.49
C THR A 139 28.50 0.94 15.35
N PHE A 140 28.29 2.20 14.99
CA PHE A 140 29.04 2.90 13.94
C PHE A 140 30.32 3.58 14.50
N ALA A 141 30.30 3.99 15.78
CA ALA A 141 31.40 4.67 16.44
C ALA A 141 31.92 3.89 17.64
N ASP A 142 33.16 4.13 18.01
CA ASP A 142 33.78 3.57 19.23
C ASP A 142 33.09 4.14 20.48
N ASN A 143 32.85 3.28 21.47
CA ASN A 143 32.21 3.61 22.73
C ASN A 143 30.84 4.29 22.58
N GLN A 144 30.10 3.95 21.54
CA GLN A 144 28.76 4.48 21.30
C GLN A 144 27.79 3.96 22.37
N PRO A 145 27.20 4.84 23.22
CA PRO A 145 26.39 4.40 24.36
C PRO A 145 24.96 4.06 24.00
N GLN A 146 24.50 4.50 22.81
CA GLN A 146 23.13 4.29 22.32
C GLN A 146 23.09 4.18 20.80
N VAL A 147 22.05 3.53 20.30
CA VAL A 147 21.70 3.52 18.87
C VAL A 147 20.27 3.95 18.69
N GLU A 148 20.03 4.71 17.64
CA GLU A 148 18.71 5.10 17.19
C GLU A 148 18.33 4.23 15.99
N ILE A 149 17.16 3.58 16.06
CA ILE A 149 16.64 2.68 15.04
C ILE A 149 15.40 3.33 14.43
N ASN A 150 15.56 3.94 13.27
CA ASN A 150 14.48 4.51 12.50
C ASN A 150 13.88 3.45 11.58
N VAL A 151 12.63 3.07 11.82
CA VAL A 151 11.91 2.08 11.02
C VAL A 151 11.27 2.76 9.83
N LEU A 152 11.52 2.21 8.65
CA LEU A 152 11.18 2.80 7.36
C LEU A 152 10.27 1.88 6.55
N GLN A 153 9.37 2.50 5.80
CA GLN A 153 8.54 1.83 4.80
C GLN A 153 8.71 2.48 3.43
N GLY A 154 9.09 1.71 2.43
CA GLY A 154 9.23 2.19 1.05
C GLY A 154 10.32 1.48 0.27
N GLU A 155 10.46 1.85 -1.00
CA GLU A 155 11.37 1.22 -1.96
C GLU A 155 12.58 2.10 -2.32
N ARG A 156 12.69 3.30 -1.74
CA ARG A 156 13.79 4.22 -2.04
C ARG A 156 15.07 3.80 -1.31
N GLU A 157 16.21 4.12 -1.91
CA GLU A 157 17.54 3.79 -1.37
C GLU A 157 17.83 4.57 -0.07
N PHE A 158 17.56 5.88 -0.07
CA PHE A 158 17.84 6.73 1.07
C PHE A 158 16.69 6.77 2.09
N ALA A 159 17.03 6.78 3.37
CA ALA A 159 16.07 6.79 4.46
C ALA A 159 15.07 7.95 4.37
N ASN A 160 15.55 9.16 4.07
CA ASN A 160 14.73 10.37 3.97
C ASN A 160 13.70 10.35 2.84
N ASP A 161 13.87 9.48 1.85
CA ASP A 161 12.95 9.33 0.73
C ASP A 161 11.85 8.29 1.00
N ASN A 162 11.91 7.64 2.16
CA ASN A 162 10.94 6.65 2.61
C ASN A 162 10.10 7.20 3.75
N LYS A 163 8.99 6.52 4.04
CA LYS A 163 8.13 6.87 5.16
C LYS A 163 8.70 6.31 6.45
N SER A 164 9.05 7.19 7.41
CA SER A 164 9.36 6.78 8.77
C SER A 164 8.06 6.32 9.46
N LEU A 165 8.10 5.14 10.06
CA LEU A 165 7.01 4.57 10.86
C LEU A 165 7.19 4.84 12.35
N GLY A 166 8.43 5.05 12.77
CA GLY A 166 8.78 5.34 14.17
C GLY A 166 10.27 5.16 14.40
N THR A 167 10.71 5.71 15.51
CA THR A 167 12.11 5.67 15.94
C THR A 167 12.20 5.08 17.33
N PHE A 168 13.08 4.12 17.51
CA PHE A 168 13.38 3.47 18.78
C PHE A 168 14.81 3.80 19.19
N VAL A 169 15.04 4.02 20.47
CA VAL A 169 16.36 4.24 21.03
C VAL A 169 16.72 3.09 21.94
N LEU A 170 17.83 2.43 21.66
CA LEU A 170 18.48 1.47 22.56
C LEU A 170 19.64 2.18 23.22
N ASP A 171 19.59 2.32 24.53
CA ASP A 171 20.64 2.94 25.37
C ASP A 171 21.34 1.92 26.25
N GLY A 172 22.34 2.36 27.00
CA GLY A 172 23.07 1.51 27.95
C GLY A 172 24.01 0.50 27.27
N ILE A 173 24.43 0.73 26.04
CA ILE A 173 25.40 -0.13 25.37
C ILE A 173 26.76 0.01 26.07
N ALA A 174 27.33 -1.12 26.49
CA ALA A 174 28.64 -1.13 27.13
C ALA A 174 29.73 -0.55 26.21
N PRO A 175 30.70 0.25 26.74
CA PRO A 175 31.81 0.77 25.96
C PRO A 175 32.58 -0.33 25.24
N ALA A 176 32.67 -0.26 23.93
CA ALA A 176 33.42 -1.18 23.09
C ALA A 176 33.84 -0.50 21.78
N PRO A 177 34.85 -1.01 21.08
CA PRO A 177 35.16 -0.59 19.72
C PRO A 177 33.94 -0.73 18.80
N ARG A 178 33.83 0.13 17.80
CA ARG A 178 32.80 0.02 16.76
C ARG A 178 32.78 -1.39 16.14
N VAL A 179 31.59 -1.83 15.70
CA VAL A 179 31.36 -3.14 15.06
C VAL A 179 31.46 -4.32 16.06
N VAL A 180 31.83 -4.11 17.31
CA VAL A 180 31.90 -5.19 18.33
C VAL A 180 30.53 -5.45 18.99
N PRO A 181 29.77 -4.44 19.44
CA PRO A 181 28.44 -4.68 19.99
C PRO A 181 27.52 -5.33 18.99
N GLN A 182 26.76 -6.32 19.42
CA GLN A 182 25.76 -6.98 18.60
C GLN A 182 24.35 -6.55 19.03
N ILE A 183 23.62 -5.94 18.10
CA ILE A 183 22.30 -5.39 18.33
C ILE A 183 21.34 -6.14 17.41
N GLU A 184 20.51 -7.01 18.00
CA GLU A 184 19.49 -7.72 17.25
C GLU A 184 18.27 -6.81 17.10
N VAL A 185 17.83 -6.65 15.86
CA VAL A 185 16.57 -5.99 15.50
C VAL A 185 15.64 -7.05 14.93
N SER A 186 14.50 -7.22 15.59
CA SER A 186 13.47 -8.20 15.22
C SER A 186 12.07 -7.58 15.11
#